data_08caf49145d65a0270d132a76cddd4d2
#
_entry.id   08caf49145d65a0270d132a76cddd4d2
#
_cell.length_a   1.000
_cell.length_b   1.000
_cell.length_c   1.000
_cell.angle_alpha   90.00
_cell.angle_beta   90.00
_cell.angle_gamma   90.00
#
_symmetry.space_group_name_H-M   'P 1'
#
loop_
_entity.id
_entity.type
_entity.pdbx_description
1 polymer ?
#
loop_
_entity_poly.entity_id
_entity_poly.type
_entity_poly.pdbx_seq_one_letter_code
_entity_poly.pdbx_strand_id
1 'polypeptide(L)'
;EAGESGVACMDLIARELVATGYLHNHARMWWASFWVHAERLPWELGADFFFRHLLDGDPASNTLSWRWVAGLQTAGKTYIVRFSNLEKYGDAALLRDRRGSDRLADGAIKAAPQADFTPPTKHPLPDYPSTLQATTGRVGLWLHSEDLLPEIGPLAALAPVAVAAFPEEGGPYEGYQLSAKRLAALRTVIGDGLMRSEA
;
A
#
# COMPACT_ATOMS: atom_id res chain seq x y z
N GLU A 1 3.20 15.79 1.97
CA GLU A 1 3.80 14.69 2.74
C GLU A 1 4.14 15.13 4.19
N ALA A 2 4.64 16.34 4.40
CA ALA A 2 5.01 16.85 5.74
C ALA A 2 3.82 17.04 6.72
N GLY A 3 2.59 16.93 6.25
CA GLY A 3 1.40 17.22 7.07
C GLY A 3 1.21 18.72 7.33
N GLU A 4 1.38 19.55 6.30
CA GLU A 4 1.32 21.00 6.34
C GLU A 4 0.41 21.56 5.22
N SER A 5 -0.65 20.84 4.87
CA SER A 5 -1.60 21.26 3.84
C SER A 5 -2.50 22.43 4.28
N GLY A 6 -2.55 22.69 5.58
CA GLY A 6 -3.48 23.64 6.20
C GLY A 6 -4.87 23.07 6.44
N VAL A 7 -5.09 21.76 6.19
CA VAL A 7 -6.31 21.03 6.57
C VAL A 7 -5.96 20.09 7.72
N ALA A 8 -6.27 20.47 8.93
CA ALA A 8 -5.75 19.86 10.15
C ALA A 8 -5.97 18.34 10.24
N CYS A 9 -7.14 17.84 9.86
CA CYS A 9 -7.44 16.41 9.86
C CYS A 9 -6.58 15.65 8.81
N MET A 10 -6.32 16.22 7.63
CA MET A 10 -5.48 15.61 6.61
C MET A 10 -4.00 15.63 7.01
N ASP A 11 -3.57 16.73 7.65
CA ASP A 11 -2.24 16.86 8.20
C ASP A 11 -1.97 15.84 9.31
N LEU A 12 -2.98 15.57 10.15
CA LEU A 12 -2.90 14.55 11.20
C LEU A 12 -2.76 13.15 10.60
N ILE A 13 -3.57 12.81 9.58
CA ILE A 13 -3.49 11.51 8.86
C ILE A 13 -2.09 11.31 8.27
N ALA A 14 -1.53 12.32 7.60
CA ALA A 14 -0.18 12.22 7.04
C ALA A 14 0.88 11.94 8.12
N ARG A 15 0.82 12.69 9.22
CA ARG A 15 1.74 12.49 10.35
C ARG A 15 1.56 11.14 11.03
N GLU A 16 0.32 10.66 11.18
CA GLU A 16 0.03 9.32 11.72
C GLU A 16 0.67 8.23 10.85
N LEU A 17 0.53 8.31 9.53
CA LEU A 17 1.17 7.37 8.61
C LEU A 17 2.69 7.32 8.82
N VAL A 18 3.34 8.48 8.80
CA VAL A 18 4.81 8.55 8.99
C VAL A 18 5.23 8.04 10.36
N ALA A 19 4.45 8.36 11.40
CA ALA A 19 4.77 7.97 12.78
C ALA A 19 4.53 6.49 13.07
N THR A 20 3.46 5.89 12.52
CA THR A 20 3.01 4.53 12.87
C THR A 20 3.26 3.49 11.79
N GLY A 21 3.29 3.90 10.52
CA GLY A 21 3.29 3.01 9.37
C GLY A 21 1.92 2.37 9.10
N TYR A 22 0.86 2.88 9.74
CA TYR A 22 -0.49 2.35 9.60
C TYR A 22 -1.53 3.45 9.45
N LEU A 23 -2.53 3.20 8.64
CA LEU A 23 -3.77 3.98 8.56
C LEU A 23 -4.95 3.05 8.45
N HIS A 24 -6.04 3.38 9.13
CA HIS A 24 -7.32 2.73 8.90
C HIS A 24 -7.79 2.94 7.45
N ASN A 25 -8.47 1.97 6.87
CA ASN A 25 -8.85 2.00 5.45
C ASN A 25 -9.59 3.29 5.02
N HIS A 26 -10.52 3.79 5.83
CA HIS A 26 -11.21 5.04 5.52
C HIS A 26 -10.24 6.24 5.48
N ALA A 27 -9.28 6.30 6.39
CA ALA A 27 -8.28 7.38 6.42
C ALA A 27 -7.42 7.36 5.14
N ARG A 28 -7.05 6.16 4.65
CA ARG A 28 -6.35 6.01 3.36
C ARG A 28 -7.16 6.58 2.21
N MET A 29 -8.46 6.25 2.14
CA MET A 29 -9.36 6.75 1.09
C MET A 29 -9.57 8.25 1.17
N TRP A 30 -9.77 8.80 2.37
CA TRP A 30 -9.96 10.24 2.57
C TRP A 30 -8.72 11.03 2.16
N TRP A 31 -7.56 10.59 2.61
CA TRP A 31 -6.30 11.26 2.30
C TRP A 31 -5.93 11.17 0.82
N ALA A 32 -6.10 9.99 0.19
CA ALA A 32 -5.88 9.84 -1.24
C ALA A 32 -6.82 10.72 -2.08
N SER A 33 -8.10 10.81 -1.68
CA SER A 33 -9.06 11.69 -2.34
C SER A 33 -8.71 13.16 -2.16
N PHE A 34 -8.27 13.56 -0.97
CA PHE A 34 -7.78 14.91 -0.72
C PHE A 34 -6.57 15.24 -1.60
N TRP A 35 -5.58 14.36 -1.63
CA TRP A 35 -4.38 14.49 -2.46
C TRP A 35 -4.72 14.73 -3.95
N VAL A 36 -5.52 13.84 -4.51
CA VAL A 36 -5.82 13.85 -5.96
C VAL A 36 -6.80 14.96 -6.32
N HIS A 37 -7.87 15.15 -5.54
CA HIS A 37 -9.00 15.96 -5.96
C HIS A 37 -9.04 17.36 -5.35
N ALA A 38 -8.51 17.54 -4.14
CA ALA A 38 -8.41 18.87 -3.53
C ALA A 38 -7.07 19.53 -3.85
N GLU A 39 -5.96 18.84 -3.61
CA GLU A 39 -4.61 19.37 -3.85
C GLU A 39 -4.17 19.27 -5.34
N ARG A 40 -4.90 18.53 -6.16
CA ARG A 40 -4.61 18.36 -7.60
C ARG A 40 -3.22 17.79 -7.88
N LEU A 41 -2.73 16.95 -7.01
CA LEU A 41 -1.44 16.31 -7.14
C LEU A 41 -1.53 14.99 -7.93
N PRO A 42 -0.48 14.59 -8.64
CA PRO A 42 -0.40 13.30 -9.32
C PRO A 42 -0.63 12.15 -8.32
N TRP A 43 -1.50 11.22 -8.66
CA TRP A 43 -1.84 10.08 -7.78
C TRP A 43 -0.64 9.17 -7.54
N GLU A 44 0.27 9.07 -8.51
CA GLU A 44 1.47 8.25 -8.46
C GLU A 44 2.38 8.65 -7.30
N LEU A 45 2.54 9.95 -7.07
CA LEU A 45 3.36 10.48 -5.96
C LEU A 45 2.73 10.15 -4.60
N GLY A 46 1.41 10.20 -4.51
CA GLY A 46 0.70 9.80 -3.28
C GLY A 46 0.77 8.29 -3.05
N ALA A 47 0.67 7.49 -4.11
CA ALA A 47 0.82 6.04 -4.04
C ALA A 47 2.25 5.66 -3.59
N ASP A 48 3.27 6.35 -4.09
CA ASP A 48 4.65 6.18 -3.65
C ASP A 48 4.84 6.54 -2.17
N PHE A 49 4.25 7.66 -1.73
CA PHE A 49 4.28 8.05 -0.32
C PHE A 49 3.67 6.98 0.59
N PHE A 50 2.53 6.42 0.22
CA PHE A 50 1.92 5.32 0.97
C PHE A 50 2.78 4.07 0.95
N PHE A 51 3.31 3.69 -0.19
CA PHE A 51 4.13 2.50 -0.33
C PHE A 51 5.41 2.58 0.51
N ARG A 52 6.03 3.75 0.59
CA ARG A 52 7.23 3.97 1.43
C ARG A 52 6.97 3.85 2.92
N HIS A 53 5.78 4.19 3.37
CA HIS A 53 5.48 4.30 4.82
C HIS A 53 4.60 3.19 5.38
N LEU A 54 3.65 2.64 4.60
CA LEU A 54 2.76 1.59 5.09
C LEU A 54 3.51 0.29 5.36
N LEU A 55 3.40 -0.23 6.58
CA LEU A 55 3.99 -1.53 6.95
C LEU A 55 3.35 -2.70 6.18
N ASP A 56 2.07 -2.57 5.86
CA ASP A 56 1.29 -3.52 5.06
C ASP A 56 1.20 -3.12 3.58
N GLY A 57 2.12 -2.28 3.10
CA GLY A 57 2.11 -1.78 1.73
C GLY A 57 2.42 -2.90 0.73
N ASP A 58 1.41 -3.30 -0.03
CA ASP A 58 1.53 -4.16 -1.19
C ASP A 58 1.48 -3.33 -2.48
N PRO A 59 2.38 -3.50 -3.44
CA PRO A 59 2.47 -2.63 -4.60
C PRO A 59 1.24 -2.74 -5.51
N ALA A 60 0.66 -3.93 -5.67
CA ALA A 60 -0.51 -4.13 -6.52
C ALA A 60 -1.75 -3.52 -5.87
N SER A 61 -2.01 -3.86 -4.61
CA SER A 61 -3.15 -3.37 -3.85
C SER A 61 -3.10 -1.85 -3.67
N ASN A 62 -1.94 -1.30 -3.34
CA ASN A 62 -1.73 0.13 -3.21
C ASN A 62 -2.02 0.87 -4.53
N THR A 63 -1.40 0.42 -5.64
CA THR A 63 -1.59 1.03 -6.96
C THR A 63 -3.06 0.99 -7.40
N LEU A 64 -3.73 -0.16 -7.27
CA LEU A 64 -5.12 -0.31 -7.67
C LEU A 64 -6.06 0.54 -6.82
N SER A 65 -5.81 0.64 -5.51
CA SER A 65 -6.61 1.47 -4.60
C SER A 65 -6.49 2.96 -4.92
N TRP A 66 -5.27 3.45 -5.20
CA TRP A 66 -5.05 4.83 -5.62
C TRP A 66 -5.72 5.14 -6.97
N ARG A 67 -5.60 4.23 -7.95
CA ARG A 67 -6.29 4.36 -9.24
C ARG A 67 -7.81 4.38 -9.09
N TRP A 68 -8.35 3.59 -8.15
CA TRP A 68 -9.78 3.61 -7.86
C TRP A 68 -10.23 4.96 -7.32
N VAL A 69 -9.53 5.52 -6.33
CA VAL A 69 -9.84 6.86 -5.78
C VAL A 69 -9.72 7.93 -6.87
N ALA A 70 -8.68 7.87 -7.69
CA ALA A 70 -8.46 8.80 -8.78
C ALA A 70 -9.49 8.67 -9.94
N GLY A 71 -10.33 7.61 -9.94
CA GLY A 71 -11.31 7.37 -10.99
C GLY A 71 -10.76 6.72 -12.26
N LEU A 72 -9.56 6.16 -12.18
CA LEU A 72 -8.85 5.53 -13.32
C LEU A 72 -9.14 4.02 -13.44
N GLN A 73 -9.83 3.42 -12.48
CA GLN A 73 -10.12 1.98 -12.49
C GLN A 73 -11.50 1.67 -13.06
N THR A 74 -12.49 2.52 -12.79
CA THR A 74 -13.87 2.36 -13.26
C THR A 74 -14.35 3.67 -13.86
N ALA A 75 -14.64 3.67 -15.14
CA ALA A 75 -15.10 4.85 -15.85
C ALA A 75 -16.31 5.50 -15.15
N GLY A 76 -16.26 6.82 -14.97
CA GLY A 76 -17.32 7.61 -14.36
C GLY A 76 -17.48 7.45 -12.84
N LYS A 77 -16.63 6.66 -12.18
CA LYS A 77 -16.62 6.51 -10.72
C LYS A 77 -15.38 7.12 -10.10
N THR A 78 -15.58 8.06 -9.20
CA THR A 78 -14.53 8.76 -8.47
C THR A 78 -14.92 8.85 -7.01
N TYR A 79 -13.99 8.62 -6.12
CA TYR A 79 -14.24 8.79 -4.70
C TYR A 79 -13.83 10.20 -4.25
N ILE A 80 -14.79 10.98 -3.77
CA ILE A 80 -14.56 12.33 -3.25
C ILE A 80 -14.77 12.33 -1.73
N VAL A 81 -13.73 12.72 -1.00
CA VAL A 81 -13.83 12.92 0.45
C VAL A 81 -14.78 14.06 0.76
N ARG A 82 -15.57 13.88 1.84
CA ARG A 82 -16.48 14.89 2.37
C ARG A 82 -16.30 14.99 3.87
N PHE A 83 -16.39 16.19 4.40
CA PHE A 83 -16.25 16.38 5.85
C PHE A 83 -17.30 15.61 6.65
N SER A 84 -18.52 15.50 6.15
CA SER A 84 -19.59 14.68 6.75
C SER A 84 -19.22 13.20 6.92
N ASN A 85 -18.37 12.65 6.04
CA ASN A 85 -17.86 11.28 6.20
C ASN A 85 -16.85 11.18 7.35
N LEU A 86 -15.98 12.19 7.50
CA LEU A 86 -15.05 12.25 8.63
C LEU A 86 -15.82 12.39 9.95
N GLU A 87 -16.87 13.23 10.01
CA GLU A 87 -17.72 13.38 11.19
C GLU A 87 -18.43 12.08 11.57
N LYS A 88 -18.83 11.28 10.59
CA LYS A 88 -19.56 10.05 10.83
C LYS A 88 -18.66 8.87 11.24
N TYR A 89 -17.46 8.79 10.71
CA TYR A 89 -16.61 7.61 10.81
C TYR A 89 -15.21 7.89 11.40
N GLY A 90 -14.84 9.16 11.57
CA GLY A 90 -13.60 9.58 12.20
C GLY A 90 -13.68 9.54 13.73
N ASP A 91 -12.54 9.50 14.37
CA ASP A 91 -12.46 9.63 15.81
C ASP A 91 -12.47 11.09 16.28
N ALA A 92 -12.63 11.29 17.59
CA ALA A 92 -12.67 12.63 18.19
C ALA A 92 -11.33 13.38 18.04
N ALA A 93 -10.20 12.69 17.96
CA ALA A 93 -8.88 13.30 17.80
C ALA A 93 -8.75 13.92 16.41
N LEU A 94 -9.23 13.24 15.37
CA LEU A 94 -9.23 13.72 14.00
C LEU A 94 -10.09 14.98 13.81
N LEU A 95 -11.16 15.10 14.59
CA LEU A 95 -12.15 16.18 14.48
C LEU A 95 -11.91 17.35 15.44
N ARG A 96 -10.90 17.26 16.31
CA ARG A 96 -10.63 18.27 17.35
C ARG A 96 -10.23 19.62 16.77
N ASP A 97 -9.36 19.61 15.77
CA ASP A 97 -8.93 20.81 15.05
C ASP A 97 -9.65 20.88 13.71
N ARG A 98 -10.51 21.88 13.54
CA ARG A 98 -11.32 22.06 12.32
C ARG A 98 -10.68 23.04 11.33
N ARG A 99 -9.45 23.41 11.51
CA ARG A 99 -8.75 24.31 10.61
C ARG A 99 -8.73 23.72 9.19
N GLY A 100 -9.19 24.52 8.21
CA GLY A 100 -9.28 24.15 6.80
C GLY A 100 -10.37 23.11 6.46
N SER A 101 -11.25 22.73 7.41
CA SER A 101 -12.31 21.74 7.16
C SER A 101 -13.36 22.20 6.13
N ASP A 102 -13.51 23.51 5.94
CA ASP A 102 -14.33 24.11 4.89
C ASP A 102 -13.92 23.67 3.49
N ARG A 103 -12.65 23.39 3.28
CA ARG A 103 -12.13 22.84 2.01
C ARG A 103 -12.65 21.42 1.72
N LEU A 104 -13.14 20.71 2.73
CA LEU A 104 -13.71 19.36 2.62
C LEU A 104 -15.25 19.38 2.71
N ALA A 105 -15.88 20.56 2.80
CA ALA A 105 -17.33 20.67 2.86
C ALA A 105 -17.99 19.93 1.69
N ASP A 106 -19.18 19.40 1.92
CA ASP A 106 -19.90 18.62 0.93
C ASP A 106 -20.12 19.46 -0.35
N GLY A 107 -19.59 18.96 -1.46
CA GLY A 107 -19.62 19.66 -2.75
C GLY A 107 -18.49 20.68 -2.99
N ALA A 108 -17.61 20.95 -2.02
CA ALA A 108 -16.47 21.86 -2.19
C ALA A 108 -15.42 21.29 -3.15
N ILE A 109 -15.16 19.97 -3.05
CA ILE A 109 -14.19 19.29 -3.90
C ILE A 109 -14.89 18.75 -5.15
N LYS A 110 -14.34 19.08 -6.31
CA LYS A 110 -14.75 18.49 -7.60
C LYS A 110 -13.70 17.47 -8.04
N ALA A 111 -14.15 16.42 -8.72
CA ALA A 111 -13.24 15.44 -9.29
C ALA A 111 -12.15 16.13 -10.13
N ALA A 112 -10.91 15.69 -9.97
CA ALA A 112 -9.84 16.10 -10.87
C ALA A 112 -10.17 15.63 -12.29
N PRO A 113 -9.79 16.37 -13.34
CA PRO A 113 -9.87 15.87 -14.70
C PRO A 113 -9.14 14.54 -14.77
N GLN A 114 -9.83 13.51 -15.27
CA GLN A 114 -9.23 12.21 -15.52
C GLN A 114 -8.46 12.30 -16.82
N ALA A 115 -7.23 11.77 -16.84
CA ALA A 115 -6.62 11.42 -18.09
C ALA A 115 -7.50 10.37 -18.80
N ASP A 116 -7.46 10.34 -20.14
CA ASP A 116 -8.24 9.38 -20.91
C ASP A 116 -8.04 7.97 -20.37
N PHE A 117 -9.14 7.35 -19.94
CA PHE A 117 -9.10 5.99 -19.44
C PHE A 117 -8.79 5.05 -20.61
N THR A 118 -7.56 4.64 -20.70
CA THR A 118 -7.17 3.53 -21.57
C THR A 118 -7.26 2.25 -20.73
N PRO A 119 -8.23 1.36 -21.00
CA PRO A 119 -8.29 0.09 -20.29
C PRO A 119 -6.97 -0.66 -20.48
N PRO A 120 -6.44 -1.30 -19.45
CA PRO A 120 -5.21 -2.07 -19.56
C PRO A 120 -5.40 -3.17 -20.62
N THR A 121 -4.38 -3.35 -21.47
CA THR A 121 -4.36 -4.46 -22.41
C THR A 121 -4.43 -5.76 -21.63
N LYS A 122 -5.44 -6.58 -21.93
CA LYS A 122 -5.52 -7.92 -21.36
C LYS A 122 -4.45 -8.78 -22.00
N HIS A 123 -3.40 -9.06 -21.24
CA HIS A 123 -2.45 -10.10 -21.63
C HIS A 123 -2.98 -11.45 -21.18
N PRO A 124 -2.88 -12.49 -22.01
CA PRO A 124 -3.16 -13.83 -21.54
C PRO A 124 -2.23 -14.14 -20.36
N LEU A 125 -2.79 -14.74 -19.31
CA LEU A 125 -1.95 -15.24 -18.22
C LEU A 125 -1.00 -16.28 -18.79
N PRO A 126 0.28 -16.26 -18.42
CA PRO A 126 1.18 -17.34 -18.80
C PRO A 126 0.65 -18.66 -18.22
N ASP A 127 0.83 -19.73 -18.99
CA ASP A 127 0.55 -21.08 -18.50
C ASP A 127 1.53 -21.41 -17.37
N TYR A 128 1.08 -21.19 -16.14
CA TYR A 128 1.83 -21.66 -14.97
C TYR A 128 1.61 -23.17 -14.83
N PRO A 129 2.67 -23.95 -14.57
CA PRO A 129 2.49 -25.35 -14.26
C PRO A 129 1.55 -25.49 -13.06
N SER A 130 0.50 -26.27 -13.22
CA SER A 130 -0.54 -26.47 -12.18
C SER A 130 -0.02 -27.25 -10.97
N THR A 131 1.18 -27.81 -11.08
CA THR A 131 1.85 -28.56 -10.02
C THR A 131 3.33 -28.21 -10.00
N LEU A 132 3.89 -28.07 -8.79
CA LEU A 132 5.35 -28.06 -8.64
C LEU A 132 5.91 -29.36 -9.21
N GLN A 133 6.86 -29.26 -10.13
CA GLN A 133 7.58 -30.44 -10.59
C GLN A 133 8.29 -31.06 -9.38
N ALA A 134 8.14 -32.36 -9.19
CA ALA A 134 8.85 -33.06 -8.13
C ALA A 134 10.36 -32.86 -8.34
N THR A 135 10.97 -32.16 -7.40
CA THR A 135 12.43 -31.97 -7.41
C THR A 135 13.07 -33.18 -6.76
N THR A 136 13.99 -33.83 -7.46
CA THR A 136 14.84 -34.87 -6.87
C THR A 136 16.13 -34.24 -6.40
N GLY A 137 16.50 -34.47 -5.14
CA GLY A 137 17.74 -33.97 -4.55
C GLY A 137 17.55 -32.93 -3.46
N ARG A 138 18.63 -32.25 -3.11
CA ARG A 138 18.62 -31.20 -2.07
C ARG A 138 17.99 -29.93 -2.61
N VAL A 139 16.97 -29.42 -1.92
CA VAL A 139 16.25 -28.22 -2.32
C VAL A 139 16.74 -27.03 -1.51
N GLY A 140 17.12 -25.95 -2.17
CA GLY A 140 17.29 -24.63 -1.56
C GLY A 140 16.04 -23.79 -1.77
N LEU A 141 15.59 -23.07 -0.78
CA LEU A 141 14.45 -22.17 -0.86
C LEU A 141 14.93 -20.71 -0.81
N TRP A 142 14.47 -19.93 -1.79
CA TRP A 142 14.71 -18.50 -1.82
C TRP A 142 13.42 -17.77 -1.45
N LEU A 143 13.45 -17.00 -0.37
CA LEU A 143 12.34 -16.20 0.11
C LEU A 143 12.51 -14.73 -0.27
N HIS A 144 11.42 -14.07 -0.59
CA HIS A 144 11.34 -12.64 -0.79
C HIS A 144 10.15 -12.07 -0.01
N SER A 145 10.01 -10.75 0.05
CA SER A 145 9.01 -10.06 0.87
C SER A 145 7.55 -10.42 0.58
N GLU A 146 7.27 -10.99 -0.58
CA GLU A 146 5.92 -11.43 -0.97
C GLU A 146 5.62 -12.90 -0.60
N ASP A 147 6.61 -13.64 -0.09
CA ASP A 147 6.49 -15.06 0.18
C ASP A 147 7.22 -15.42 1.49
N LEU A 148 6.71 -14.92 2.60
CA LEU A 148 7.33 -15.03 3.92
C LEU A 148 6.82 -16.20 4.78
N LEU A 149 5.91 -17.03 4.25
CA LEU A 149 5.31 -18.15 4.95
C LEU A 149 5.45 -19.45 4.15
N PRO A 150 6.69 -19.89 3.86
CA PRO A 150 6.93 -21.09 3.05
C PRO A 150 6.44 -22.39 3.71
N GLU A 151 6.23 -22.38 5.03
CA GLU A 151 5.65 -23.49 5.79
C GLU A 151 4.16 -23.71 5.50
N ILE A 152 3.49 -22.79 4.82
CA ILE A 152 2.10 -22.90 4.41
C ILE A 152 2.04 -23.07 2.90
N GLY A 153 1.28 -24.04 2.43
CA GLY A 153 1.07 -24.27 0.99
C GLY A 153 2.04 -25.28 0.38
N PRO A 154 2.20 -25.25 -0.95
CA PRO A 154 2.92 -26.30 -1.68
C PRO A 154 4.43 -26.35 -1.39
N LEU A 155 5.03 -25.25 -0.95
CA LEU A 155 6.46 -25.21 -0.62
C LEU A 155 6.79 -25.95 0.67
N ALA A 156 5.85 -26.11 1.58
CA ALA A 156 6.02 -26.85 2.83
C ALA A 156 6.44 -28.31 2.61
N ALA A 157 6.03 -28.91 1.50
CA ALA A 157 6.34 -30.30 1.17
C ALA A 157 7.77 -30.51 0.63
N LEU A 158 8.51 -29.43 0.31
CA LEU A 158 9.83 -29.54 -0.33
C LEU A 158 10.95 -29.88 0.66
N ALA A 159 10.71 -29.77 1.98
CA ALA A 159 11.71 -29.99 3.02
C ALA A 159 13.08 -29.36 2.69
N PRO A 160 13.17 -28.03 2.55
CA PRO A 160 14.38 -27.38 2.08
C PRO A 160 15.55 -27.59 3.05
N VAL A 161 16.72 -27.84 2.53
CA VAL A 161 17.97 -28.02 3.29
C VAL A 161 18.72 -26.69 3.48
N ALA A 162 18.31 -25.66 2.78
CA ALA A 162 18.83 -24.30 2.92
C ALA A 162 17.74 -23.30 2.58
N VAL A 163 17.67 -22.21 3.33
CA VAL A 163 16.78 -21.07 3.08
C VAL A 163 17.62 -19.82 2.95
N ALA A 164 17.40 -19.06 1.90
CA ALA A 164 17.99 -17.74 1.71
C ALA A 164 16.88 -16.70 1.61
N ALA A 165 16.96 -15.65 2.40
CA ALA A 165 16.06 -14.50 2.32
C ALA A 165 16.84 -13.29 1.83
N PHE A 166 16.25 -12.54 0.93
CA PHE A 166 16.83 -11.32 0.43
C PHE A 166 16.15 -10.12 1.09
N PRO A 167 16.83 -9.42 1.98
CA PRO A 167 16.45 -8.07 2.30
C PRO A 167 16.69 -7.21 1.05
N GLU A 168 15.87 -6.34 0.80
CA GLU A 168 15.56 -5.37 -0.24
C GLU A 168 16.67 -4.77 -1.13
N GLU A 169 17.95 -4.98 -0.88
CA GLU A 169 19.02 -4.63 -1.80
C GLU A 169 19.03 -5.65 -2.94
N GLY A 170 18.45 -5.26 -4.10
CA GLY A 170 18.31 -6.11 -5.28
C GLY A 170 17.01 -6.93 -5.36
N GLY A 171 16.02 -6.68 -4.50
CA GLY A 171 14.69 -7.30 -4.54
C GLY A 171 13.69 -6.54 -5.44
N PRO A 172 12.41 -6.96 -5.45
CA PRO A 172 11.37 -6.32 -6.27
C PRO A 172 11.13 -4.84 -5.93
N TYR A 173 11.71 -4.35 -4.85
CA TYR A 173 11.63 -2.97 -4.38
C TYR A 173 12.92 -2.17 -4.63
N GLU A 174 13.84 -2.69 -5.43
CA GLU A 174 15.05 -1.95 -5.82
C GLU A 174 14.66 -0.63 -6.47
N GLY A 175 15.20 0.47 -5.93
CA GLY A 175 14.87 1.83 -6.36
C GLY A 175 13.78 2.52 -5.54
N TYR A 176 13.06 1.82 -4.65
CA TYR A 176 12.13 2.45 -3.71
C TYR A 176 12.82 2.83 -2.40
N GLN A 177 12.63 4.07 -2.00
CA GLN A 177 13.10 4.54 -0.69
C GLN A 177 12.05 4.22 0.38
N LEU A 178 12.09 2.99 0.90
CA LEU A 178 11.21 2.61 2.00
C LEU A 178 11.61 3.35 3.29
N SER A 179 10.63 3.64 4.15
CA SER A 179 10.92 4.21 5.45
C SER A 179 11.73 3.23 6.31
N ALA A 180 12.62 3.77 7.17
CA ALA A 180 13.42 2.94 8.07
C ALA A 180 12.56 2.01 8.95
N LYS A 181 11.36 2.45 9.32
CA LYS A 181 10.39 1.65 10.07
C LYS A 181 9.89 0.45 9.27
N ARG A 182 9.54 0.65 8.01
CA ARG A 182 9.09 -0.44 7.12
C ARG A 182 10.22 -1.44 6.87
N LEU A 183 11.42 -0.96 6.59
CA LEU A 183 12.61 -1.81 6.46
C LEU A 183 12.87 -2.65 7.71
N ALA A 184 12.77 -2.05 8.90
CA ALA A 184 12.94 -2.76 10.16
C ALA A 184 11.87 -3.84 10.35
N ALA A 185 10.60 -3.55 10.04
CA ALA A 185 9.51 -4.53 10.13
C ALA A 185 9.71 -5.70 9.18
N LEU A 186 10.09 -5.45 7.93
CA LEU A 186 10.36 -6.49 6.94
C LEU A 186 11.53 -7.39 7.37
N ARG A 187 12.63 -6.80 7.86
CA ARG A 187 13.79 -7.55 8.38
C ARG A 187 13.41 -8.45 9.56
N THR A 188 12.54 -7.98 10.46
CA THR A 188 12.04 -8.78 11.58
C THR A 188 11.24 -9.97 11.08
N VAL A 189 10.29 -9.78 10.17
CA VAL A 189 9.47 -10.86 9.61
C VAL A 189 10.32 -11.89 8.88
N ILE A 190 11.30 -11.45 8.08
CA ILE A 190 12.24 -12.33 7.40
C ILE A 190 13.08 -13.13 8.42
N GLY A 191 13.62 -12.45 9.44
CA GLY A 191 14.39 -13.10 10.50
C GLY A 191 13.58 -14.15 11.26
N ASP A 192 12.33 -13.87 11.61
CA ASP A 192 11.43 -14.80 12.26
C ASP A 192 11.09 -16.02 11.38
N GLY A 193 10.94 -15.77 10.05
CA GLY A 193 10.73 -16.84 9.08
C GLY A 193 11.92 -17.79 8.98
N LEU A 194 13.15 -17.24 8.93
CA LEU A 194 14.39 -18.02 8.92
C LEU A 194 14.56 -18.87 10.18
N MET A 195 14.32 -18.28 11.35
CA MET A 195 14.43 -19.01 12.63
C MET A 195 13.43 -20.17 12.75
N ARG A 196 12.23 -20.02 12.18
CA ARG A 196 11.23 -21.09 12.15
C ARG A 196 11.60 -22.24 11.20
N SER A 197 12.37 -21.97 10.16
CA SER A 197 12.80 -23.00 9.20
C SER A 197 13.99 -23.85 9.69
N GLU A 198 14.68 -23.42 10.76
CA GLU A 198 15.79 -24.15 11.38
C GLU A 198 15.34 -25.06 12.56
N ALA A 199 14.10 -24.93 13.00
CA ALA A 199 13.50 -25.70 14.11
C ALA A 199 12.67 -26.88 13.62
#